data_95f3b9bb9392965b2a424fecac802600
#
_entry.id   95f3b9bb9392965b2a424fecac802600
#
_cell.length_a   1.000
_cell.length_b   1.000
_cell.length_c   1.000
_cell.angle_alpha   90.00
_cell.angle_beta   90.00
_cell.angle_gamma   90.00
#
_symmetry.space_group_name_H-M   'P 1'
#
loop_
_entity.id
_entity.type
_entity.pdbx_description
1 polymer ?
#
loop_
_entity_poly.entity_id
_entity_poly.type
_entity_poly.pdbx_seq_one_letter_code
_entity_poly.pdbx_strand_id
1 'polypeptide(L)'
;TSTASKYPQPPYVGVIHRLDRPVSGIMVYAKNPKAAASLSTSLQQGKIEKWYQAVICGKPVDNNGTYVDYLKQDKKNNCSRIVDKSDPDGKRAELEYKVLDCMQTEEKDPQYLSLVEIKLLTGRHHQIRVQMAHMGHPLIGDRKYNLTGTSSPKLLLCAFRLSFRHPVTGKKMEFTLPVPEEYPLSSGKVL
;
A
#
# COMPACT_ATOMS: atom_id res chain seq x y z
N THR A 1 22.26 -25.61 -35.59
CA THR A 1 21.90 -24.35 -36.29
C THR A 1 20.76 -23.70 -35.55
N SER A 2 21.10 -22.74 -34.71
CA SER A 2 20.13 -21.92 -33.95
C SER A 2 19.49 -20.95 -34.95
N THR A 3 18.22 -21.11 -35.22
CA THR A 3 17.41 -20.12 -35.95
C THR A 3 17.21 -18.90 -35.05
N ALA A 4 18.04 -17.87 -35.24
CA ALA A 4 17.82 -16.57 -34.62
C ALA A 4 16.44 -16.04 -35.03
N SER A 5 15.60 -15.73 -34.05
CA SER A 5 14.26 -15.17 -34.30
C SER A 5 14.40 -13.90 -35.16
N LYS A 6 13.63 -13.81 -36.24
CA LYS A 6 13.61 -12.72 -37.21
C LYS A 6 13.05 -11.41 -36.60
N TYR A 7 12.52 -11.46 -35.38
CA TYR A 7 11.96 -10.33 -34.65
C TYR A 7 12.76 -10.06 -33.39
N PRO A 8 13.04 -8.78 -33.05
CA PRO A 8 13.70 -8.45 -31.79
C PRO A 8 12.84 -8.96 -30.63
N GLN A 9 13.49 -9.68 -29.69
CA GLN A 9 12.80 -10.14 -28.48
C GLN A 9 12.28 -8.92 -27.71
N PRO A 10 11.05 -8.99 -27.16
CA PRO A 10 10.54 -7.89 -26.35
C PRO A 10 11.47 -7.65 -25.16
N PRO A 11 11.61 -6.39 -24.72
CA PRO A 11 12.49 -6.05 -23.59
C PRO A 11 12.04 -6.81 -22.33
N TYR A 12 13.00 -7.33 -21.58
CA TYR A 12 12.72 -8.00 -20.31
C TYR A 12 12.14 -7.01 -19.29
N VAL A 13 11.02 -7.38 -18.67
CA VAL A 13 10.38 -6.65 -17.57
C VAL A 13 10.10 -7.61 -16.42
N GLY A 14 10.90 -7.52 -15.36
CA GLY A 14 10.72 -8.31 -14.13
C GLY A 14 9.85 -7.55 -13.13
N VAL A 15 8.68 -8.10 -12.81
CA VAL A 15 7.78 -7.57 -11.77
C VAL A 15 8.31 -7.97 -10.40
N ILE A 16 8.62 -7.00 -9.54
CA ILE A 16 9.16 -7.23 -8.20
C ILE A 16 8.04 -7.26 -7.16
N HIS A 17 7.12 -6.32 -7.24
CA HIS A 17 5.91 -6.24 -6.42
C HIS A 17 4.77 -5.65 -7.26
N ARG A 18 3.60 -5.63 -6.68
CA ARG A 18 2.40 -5.10 -7.34
C ARG A 18 1.58 -4.26 -6.37
N LEU A 19 0.77 -3.38 -6.92
CA LEU A 19 -0.29 -2.67 -6.22
C LEU A 19 -1.64 -3.38 -6.46
N ASP A 20 -2.59 -3.20 -5.56
CA ASP A 20 -3.97 -3.62 -5.79
C ASP A 20 -4.56 -2.80 -6.95
N ARG A 21 -5.47 -3.37 -7.72
CA ARG A 21 -6.01 -2.76 -8.93
C ARG A 21 -6.47 -1.30 -8.78
N PRO A 22 -7.15 -0.89 -7.68
CA PRO A 22 -7.60 0.51 -7.50
C PRO A 22 -6.53 1.43 -6.90
N VAL A 23 -5.32 0.93 -6.58
CA VAL A 23 -4.26 1.70 -5.91
C VAL A 23 -3.30 2.27 -6.94
N SER A 24 -3.05 3.57 -6.84
CA SER A 24 -2.03 4.28 -7.64
C SER A 24 -0.68 4.33 -6.94
N GLY A 25 0.37 4.73 -7.67
CA GLY A 25 1.66 5.05 -7.05
C GLY A 25 2.87 4.39 -7.68
N ILE A 26 3.98 4.40 -6.94
CA ILE A 26 5.31 3.98 -7.39
C ILE A 26 5.45 2.46 -7.31
N MET A 27 5.98 1.88 -8.39
CA MET A 27 6.42 0.49 -8.45
C MET A 27 7.83 0.40 -9.04
N VAL A 28 8.58 -0.61 -8.63
CA VAL A 28 9.88 -0.94 -9.22
C VAL A 28 9.80 -2.18 -10.09
N TYR A 29 10.38 -2.09 -11.29
CA TYR A 29 10.54 -3.19 -12.24
C TYR A 29 12.00 -3.40 -12.55
N ALA A 30 12.40 -4.65 -12.71
CA ALA A 30 13.76 -4.99 -13.14
C ALA A 30 13.85 -5.07 -14.66
N LYS A 31 14.92 -4.53 -15.23
CA LYS A 31 15.20 -4.54 -16.69
C LYS A 31 16.00 -5.77 -17.16
N ASN A 32 16.40 -6.66 -16.22
CA ASN A 32 17.08 -7.91 -16.53
C ASN A 32 16.88 -8.94 -15.40
N PRO A 33 17.09 -10.26 -15.64
CA PRO A 33 16.87 -11.32 -14.66
C PRO A 33 17.74 -11.19 -13.40
N LYS A 34 19.00 -10.75 -13.52
CA LYS A 34 19.91 -10.58 -12.38
C LYS A 34 19.41 -9.52 -11.41
N ALA A 35 18.95 -8.38 -11.95
CA ALA A 35 18.33 -7.32 -11.14
C ALA A 35 17.01 -7.79 -10.51
N ALA A 36 16.20 -8.58 -11.24
CA ALA A 36 14.96 -9.13 -10.70
C ALA A 36 15.21 -10.05 -9.51
N ALA A 37 16.17 -10.96 -9.59
CA ALA A 37 16.54 -11.86 -8.51
C ALA A 37 17.02 -11.07 -7.27
N SER A 38 17.90 -10.09 -7.45
CA SER A 38 18.43 -9.24 -6.38
C SER A 38 17.34 -8.43 -5.68
N LEU A 39 16.45 -7.76 -6.45
CA LEU A 39 15.35 -6.98 -5.89
C LEU A 39 14.31 -7.86 -5.21
N SER A 40 14.01 -9.04 -5.75
CA SER A 40 13.09 -10.01 -5.12
C SER A 40 13.62 -10.49 -3.76
N THR A 41 14.93 -10.79 -3.69
CA THR A 41 15.59 -11.13 -2.42
C THR A 41 15.52 -9.96 -1.43
N SER A 42 15.80 -8.75 -1.89
CA SER A 42 15.70 -7.53 -1.06
C SER A 42 14.27 -7.30 -0.53
N LEU A 43 13.25 -7.57 -1.35
CA LEU A 43 11.85 -7.49 -0.94
C LEU A 43 11.52 -8.53 0.14
N GLN A 44 11.94 -9.78 -0.03
CA GLN A 44 11.73 -10.87 0.94
C GLN A 44 12.43 -10.58 2.29
N GLN A 45 13.58 -9.90 2.25
CA GLN A 45 14.35 -9.50 3.43
C GLN A 45 13.84 -8.19 4.06
N GLY A 46 12.74 -7.59 3.57
CA GLY A 46 12.22 -6.32 4.09
C GLY A 46 13.10 -5.09 3.80
N LYS A 47 14.06 -5.21 2.86
CA LYS A 47 15.00 -4.12 2.50
C LYS A 47 14.45 -3.17 1.43
N ILE A 48 13.24 -3.40 0.95
CA ILE A 48 12.48 -2.46 0.12
C ILE A 48 11.43 -1.84 1.01
N GLU A 49 11.61 -0.56 1.32
CA GLU A 49 10.69 0.19 2.15
C GLU A 49 9.61 0.82 1.29
N LYS A 50 8.37 0.71 1.75
CA LYS A 50 7.17 1.17 1.02
C LYS A 50 6.31 2.03 1.94
N TRP A 51 6.02 3.24 1.50
CA TRP A 51 5.13 4.15 2.20
C TRP A 51 3.92 4.48 1.33
N TYR A 52 2.80 4.57 2.00
CA TYR A 52 1.53 4.89 1.39
C TYR A 52 0.93 6.12 2.06
N GLN A 53 0.18 6.89 1.30
CA GLN A 53 -0.75 7.87 1.83
C GLN A 53 -2.16 7.38 1.60
N ALA A 54 -3.02 7.53 2.61
CA ALA A 54 -4.42 7.15 2.56
C ALA A 54 -5.28 8.18 3.25
N VAL A 55 -6.52 8.32 2.78
CA VAL A 55 -7.56 9.02 3.53
C VAL A 55 -8.47 7.99 4.17
N ILE A 56 -8.62 8.10 5.48
CA ILE A 56 -9.40 7.19 6.31
C ILE A 56 -10.61 7.90 6.94
N CYS A 57 -11.65 7.13 7.24
CA CYS A 57 -12.80 7.59 8.00
C CYS A 57 -12.43 7.75 9.48
N GLY A 58 -12.88 8.84 10.08
CA GLY A 58 -12.69 9.12 11.49
C GLY A 58 -11.32 9.71 11.82
N LYS A 59 -11.10 9.90 13.10
CA LYS A 59 -9.88 10.42 13.71
C LYS A 59 -9.31 9.36 14.65
N PRO A 60 -8.15 8.77 14.36
CA PRO A 60 -7.48 7.88 15.31
C PRO A 60 -7.21 8.58 16.65
N VAL A 61 -7.30 7.84 17.75
CA VAL A 61 -7.04 8.37 19.10
C VAL A 61 -5.58 8.81 19.21
N ASP A 62 -4.66 7.98 18.71
CA ASP A 62 -3.24 8.30 18.67
C ASP A 62 -2.83 8.80 17.28
N ASN A 63 -1.97 9.81 17.25
CA ASN A 63 -1.46 10.38 16.00
C ASN A 63 -0.48 9.47 15.26
N ASN A 64 0.00 8.42 15.89
CA ASN A 64 0.86 7.39 15.28
C ASN A 64 0.74 6.10 16.06
N GLY A 65 1.07 5.00 15.40
CA GLY A 65 1.04 3.67 16.03
C GLY A 65 1.47 2.57 15.09
N THR A 66 1.47 1.35 15.63
CA THR A 66 1.79 0.12 14.90
C THR A 66 0.61 -0.83 15.02
N TYR A 67 0.13 -1.35 13.87
CA TYR A 67 -0.87 -2.41 13.85
C TYR A 67 -0.24 -3.75 13.48
N VAL A 68 -0.52 -4.75 14.30
CA VAL A 68 -0.08 -6.13 14.11
C VAL A 68 -1.28 -7.06 14.15
N ASP A 69 -1.55 -7.70 13.04
CA ASP A 69 -2.66 -8.63 12.87
C ASP A 69 -2.20 -9.91 12.15
N TYR A 70 -3.09 -10.89 12.05
CA TYR A 70 -2.93 -12.07 11.22
C TYR A 70 -3.99 -12.08 10.14
N LEU A 71 -3.56 -12.09 8.87
CA LEU A 71 -4.42 -12.00 7.70
C LEU A 71 -4.50 -13.33 6.96
N LYS A 72 -5.73 -13.74 6.64
CA LYS A 72 -6.03 -14.87 5.76
C LYS A 72 -6.69 -14.37 4.48
N GLN A 73 -6.13 -14.77 3.34
CA GLN A 73 -6.68 -14.42 2.03
C GLN A 73 -7.81 -15.38 1.64
N ASP A 74 -8.95 -14.83 1.27
CA ASP A 74 -10.02 -15.54 0.55
C ASP A 74 -9.83 -15.29 -0.95
N LYS A 75 -9.27 -16.29 -1.64
CA LYS A 75 -9.00 -16.21 -3.08
C LYS A 75 -10.27 -16.18 -3.90
N LYS A 76 -11.34 -16.86 -3.44
CA LYS A 76 -12.63 -16.97 -4.16
C LYS A 76 -13.31 -15.59 -4.26
N ASN A 77 -13.31 -14.84 -3.16
CA ASN A 77 -13.94 -13.52 -3.08
C ASN A 77 -12.94 -12.38 -3.33
N ASN A 78 -11.67 -12.71 -3.60
CA ASN A 78 -10.58 -11.75 -3.78
C ASN A 78 -10.56 -10.70 -2.65
N CYS A 79 -10.63 -11.16 -1.39
CA CYS A 79 -10.55 -10.34 -0.20
C CYS A 79 -9.61 -10.97 0.83
N SER A 80 -9.35 -10.25 1.91
CA SER A 80 -8.61 -10.75 3.08
C SER A 80 -9.41 -10.43 4.34
N ARG A 81 -9.17 -11.18 5.40
CA ARG A 81 -9.80 -10.95 6.71
C ARG A 81 -8.79 -11.14 7.82
N ILE A 82 -9.06 -10.50 8.94
CA ILE A 82 -8.33 -10.75 10.19
C ILE A 82 -8.74 -12.12 10.72
N VAL A 83 -7.77 -12.86 11.21
CA VAL A 83 -7.94 -14.15 11.85
C VAL A 83 -7.13 -14.20 13.15
N ASP A 84 -7.42 -15.16 14.00
CA ASP A 84 -6.64 -15.40 15.22
C ASP A 84 -5.20 -15.82 14.88
N LYS A 85 -4.28 -15.51 15.77
CA LYS A 85 -2.84 -15.88 15.64
C LYS A 85 -2.65 -17.40 15.50
N SER A 86 -3.57 -18.20 16.04
CA SER A 86 -3.53 -19.67 15.98
C SER A 86 -4.08 -20.23 14.65
N ASP A 87 -4.71 -19.42 13.78
CA ASP A 87 -5.16 -19.90 12.46
C ASP A 87 -3.95 -20.31 11.61
N PRO A 88 -3.85 -21.59 11.17
CA PRO A 88 -2.68 -22.11 10.46
C PRO A 88 -2.42 -21.41 9.10
N ASP A 89 -3.45 -20.78 8.51
CA ASP A 89 -3.33 -20.01 7.27
C ASP A 89 -3.14 -18.52 7.53
N GLY A 90 -3.19 -18.09 8.79
CA GLY A 90 -3.00 -16.71 9.21
C GLY A 90 -1.57 -16.25 8.98
N LYS A 91 -1.39 -15.15 8.24
CA LYS A 91 -0.05 -14.58 7.98
C LYS A 91 0.10 -13.27 8.71
N ARG A 92 1.13 -13.17 9.56
CA ARG A 92 1.44 -11.93 10.29
C ARG A 92 1.54 -10.75 9.32
N ALA A 93 0.85 -9.68 9.65
CA ALA A 93 0.78 -8.42 8.93
C ALA A 93 1.09 -7.28 9.88
N GLU A 94 2.01 -6.39 9.50
CA GLU A 94 2.47 -5.29 10.33
C GLU A 94 2.66 -4.04 9.51
N LEU A 95 2.14 -2.94 10.02
CA LEU A 95 2.30 -1.60 9.47
C LEU A 95 2.48 -0.58 10.59
N GLU A 96 3.18 0.50 10.30
CA GLU A 96 3.22 1.72 11.11
C GLU A 96 2.37 2.79 10.42
N TYR A 97 1.69 3.63 11.19
CA TYR A 97 0.96 4.78 10.65
C TYR A 97 1.28 6.06 11.40
N LYS A 98 1.11 7.18 10.71
CA LYS A 98 1.18 8.54 11.26
C LYS A 98 0.06 9.38 10.65
N VAL A 99 -0.73 10.03 11.49
CA VAL A 99 -1.71 11.03 11.07
C VAL A 99 -0.95 12.29 10.65
N LEU A 100 -1.17 12.72 9.41
CA LEU A 100 -0.56 13.93 8.86
C LEU A 100 -1.50 15.12 9.02
N ASP A 101 -2.80 14.89 8.84
CA ASP A 101 -3.83 15.90 8.89
C ASP A 101 -5.19 15.30 9.24
N CYS A 102 -6.09 16.09 9.79
CA CYS A 102 -7.44 15.69 10.13
C CYS A 102 -8.40 16.85 9.89
N MET A 103 -9.46 16.59 9.13
CA MET A 103 -10.52 17.56 8.87
C MET A 103 -11.88 17.08 9.37
N GLN A 104 -12.68 17.98 9.87
CA GLN A 104 -14.08 17.74 10.15
C GLN A 104 -14.89 17.86 8.86
N THR A 105 -15.83 16.95 8.65
CA THR A 105 -16.75 16.98 7.51
C THR A 105 -18.08 17.63 7.92
N GLU A 106 -18.87 18.04 6.94
CA GLU A 106 -20.25 18.48 7.17
C GLU A 106 -21.20 17.29 7.36
N GLU A 107 -20.76 16.08 7.02
CA GLU A 107 -21.53 14.85 7.15
C GLU A 107 -21.47 14.30 8.59
N LYS A 108 -22.52 13.60 9.02
CA LYS A 108 -22.55 12.97 10.36
C LYS A 108 -21.67 11.72 10.41
N ASP A 109 -21.53 11.01 9.30
CA ASP A 109 -20.75 9.78 9.21
C ASP A 109 -20.07 9.65 7.83
N PRO A 110 -18.73 9.73 7.77
CA PRO A 110 -17.84 10.00 8.89
C PRO A 110 -17.77 11.50 9.26
N GLN A 111 -17.82 11.81 10.54
CA GLN A 111 -17.68 13.17 11.05
C GLN A 111 -16.29 13.76 10.80
N TYR A 112 -15.28 12.92 10.70
CA TYR A 112 -13.89 13.30 10.46
C TYR A 112 -13.28 12.46 9.33
N LEU A 113 -12.37 13.09 8.57
CA LEU A 113 -11.46 12.41 7.66
C LEU A 113 -10.03 12.68 8.12
N SER A 114 -9.18 11.67 8.05
CA SER A 114 -7.76 11.83 8.37
C SER A 114 -6.89 11.40 7.19
N LEU A 115 -5.90 12.24 6.85
CA LEU A 115 -4.81 11.87 5.96
C LEU A 115 -3.73 11.17 6.79
N VAL A 116 -3.38 9.97 6.41
CA VAL A 116 -2.37 9.16 7.11
C VAL A 116 -1.24 8.75 6.18
N GLU A 117 -0.01 8.80 6.70
CA GLU A 117 1.15 8.12 6.14
C GLU A 117 1.24 6.72 6.75
N ILE A 118 1.47 5.71 5.93
CA ILE A 118 1.55 4.31 6.35
C ILE A 118 2.83 3.70 5.81
N LYS A 119 3.67 3.17 6.70
CA LYS A 119 4.84 2.36 6.34
C LYS A 119 4.49 0.88 6.44
N LEU A 120 4.59 0.16 5.32
CA LEU A 120 4.38 -1.29 5.30
C LEU A 120 5.66 -2.03 5.74
N LEU A 121 5.59 -2.75 6.85
CA LEU A 121 6.65 -3.67 7.31
C LEU A 121 6.47 -5.06 6.71
N THR A 122 5.24 -5.43 6.36
CA THR A 122 4.89 -6.64 5.59
C THR A 122 4.06 -6.27 4.36
N GLY A 123 3.88 -7.19 3.42
CA GLY A 123 3.11 -6.94 2.18
C GLY A 123 2.06 -8.02 1.93
N ARG A 124 1.01 -8.11 2.78
CA ARG A 124 -0.08 -9.06 2.59
C ARG A 124 -1.13 -8.50 1.62
N HIS A 125 -1.90 -9.39 1.02
CA HIS A 125 -2.99 -9.02 0.14
C HIS A 125 -3.99 -8.11 0.85
N HIS A 126 -4.29 -6.94 0.28
CA HIS A 126 -5.18 -5.90 0.82
C HIS A 126 -4.80 -5.41 2.24
N GLN A 127 -3.55 -5.53 2.65
CA GLN A 127 -3.14 -5.37 4.05
C GLN A 127 -3.61 -4.05 4.67
N ILE A 128 -3.25 -2.91 4.09
CA ILE A 128 -3.63 -1.58 4.61
C ILE A 128 -5.15 -1.48 4.75
N ARG A 129 -5.86 -1.89 3.73
CA ARG A 129 -7.32 -1.80 3.65
C ARG A 129 -8.01 -2.58 4.76
N VAL A 130 -7.55 -3.82 4.99
CA VAL A 130 -8.11 -4.72 6.02
C VAL A 130 -7.76 -4.22 7.43
N GLN A 131 -6.49 -3.89 7.68
CA GLN A 131 -6.04 -3.47 9.02
C GLN A 131 -6.68 -2.15 9.44
N MET A 132 -6.72 -1.14 8.53
CA MET A 132 -7.36 0.13 8.85
C MET A 132 -8.86 -0.02 9.10
N ALA A 133 -9.56 -0.87 8.32
CA ALA A 133 -10.97 -1.17 8.55
C ALA A 133 -11.19 -1.91 9.88
N HIS A 134 -10.33 -2.86 10.24
CA HIS A 134 -10.37 -3.60 11.52
C HIS A 134 -10.23 -2.65 12.72
N MET A 135 -9.39 -1.63 12.58
CA MET A 135 -9.18 -0.60 13.62
C MET A 135 -10.29 0.46 13.68
N GLY A 136 -11.37 0.29 12.91
CA GLY A 136 -12.50 1.22 12.87
C GLY A 136 -12.28 2.46 11.99
N HIS A 137 -11.21 2.48 11.20
CA HIS A 137 -10.83 3.59 10.32
C HIS A 137 -10.73 3.16 8.85
N PRO A 138 -11.83 2.68 8.22
CA PRO A 138 -11.77 2.21 6.84
C PRO A 138 -11.38 3.33 5.88
N LEU A 139 -10.75 2.95 4.76
CA LEU A 139 -10.33 3.90 3.74
C LEU A 139 -11.52 4.46 2.96
N ILE A 140 -11.46 5.73 2.61
CA ILE A 140 -12.42 6.37 1.73
C ILE A 140 -12.38 5.70 0.35
N GLY A 141 -13.57 5.41 -0.19
CA GLY A 141 -13.75 4.76 -1.50
C GLY A 141 -13.43 3.27 -1.53
N ASP A 142 -13.20 2.64 -0.37
CA ASP A 142 -12.98 1.21 -0.31
C ASP A 142 -14.30 0.43 -0.35
N ARG A 143 -14.65 -0.08 -1.52
CA ARG A 143 -15.91 -0.83 -1.72
C ARG A 143 -15.94 -2.22 -1.07
N LYS A 144 -14.81 -2.72 -0.54
CA LYS A 144 -14.74 -4.05 0.08
C LYS A 144 -14.74 -4.02 1.59
N TYR A 145 -14.11 -3.02 2.17
CA TYR A 145 -13.86 -2.96 3.61
C TYR A 145 -14.47 -1.73 4.29
N ASN A 146 -14.97 -0.76 3.52
CA ASN A 146 -15.73 0.36 4.05
C ASN A 146 -17.22 0.10 3.85
N LEU A 147 -17.90 -0.34 4.90
CA LEU A 147 -19.34 -0.67 4.88
C LEU A 147 -20.21 0.55 5.19
N THR A 148 -19.64 1.68 5.62
CA THR A 148 -20.39 2.90 6.00
C THR A 148 -20.79 3.75 4.79
N GLY A 149 -20.43 3.34 3.58
CA GLY A 149 -20.98 3.92 2.36
C GLY A 149 -20.46 5.31 2.01
N THR A 150 -19.30 5.72 2.49
CA THR A 150 -18.69 6.99 2.08
C THR A 150 -18.46 7.02 0.58
N SER A 151 -19.13 7.96 -0.08
CA SER A 151 -19.30 8.00 -1.54
C SER A 151 -18.10 8.63 -2.27
N SER A 152 -16.93 8.04 -2.18
CA SER A 152 -15.87 8.37 -3.14
C SER A 152 -15.88 7.36 -4.30
N PRO A 153 -15.81 7.81 -5.56
CA PRO A 153 -15.73 6.93 -6.71
C PRO A 153 -14.39 6.17 -6.76
N LYS A 154 -13.36 6.68 -6.07
CA LYS A 154 -12.00 6.15 -6.04
C LYS A 154 -11.58 5.77 -4.64
N LEU A 155 -10.80 4.70 -4.52
CA LEU A 155 -10.07 4.36 -3.29
C LEU A 155 -8.95 5.39 -3.08
N LEU A 156 -8.98 6.12 -1.97
CA LEU A 156 -7.95 7.10 -1.64
C LEU A 156 -6.77 6.42 -0.93
N LEU A 157 -5.97 5.71 -1.72
CA LEU A 157 -4.75 5.01 -1.30
C LEU A 157 -3.69 5.12 -2.40
N CYS A 158 -2.53 5.68 -2.08
CA CYS A 158 -1.43 5.89 -3.00
C CYS A 158 -0.11 5.39 -2.42
N ALA A 159 0.63 4.56 -3.18
CA ALA A 159 2.02 4.20 -2.89
C ALA A 159 2.92 5.37 -3.25
N PHE A 160 3.11 6.32 -2.32
CA PHE A 160 3.72 7.61 -2.64
C PHE A 160 5.24 7.63 -2.51
N ARG A 161 5.84 6.74 -1.71
CA ARG A 161 7.30 6.71 -1.52
C ARG A 161 7.81 5.27 -1.51
N LEU A 162 8.91 5.05 -2.22
CA LEU A 162 9.60 3.78 -2.35
C LEU A 162 11.10 3.99 -2.17
N SER A 163 11.73 3.21 -1.27
CA SER A 163 13.17 3.23 -1.06
C SER A 163 13.76 1.82 -1.14
N PHE A 164 14.87 1.67 -1.85
CA PHE A 164 15.61 0.41 -1.99
C PHE A 164 17.07 0.65 -2.35
N ARG A 165 17.91 -0.39 -2.30
CA ARG A 165 19.26 -0.33 -2.84
C ARG A 165 19.31 -0.79 -4.28
N HIS A 166 19.98 -0.01 -5.13
CA HIS A 166 20.17 -0.37 -6.54
C HIS A 166 20.89 -1.72 -6.66
N PRO A 167 20.35 -2.69 -7.42
CA PRO A 167 20.80 -4.10 -7.38
C PRO A 167 22.25 -4.32 -7.91
N VAL A 168 22.83 -3.35 -8.61
CA VAL A 168 24.19 -3.44 -9.15
C VAL A 168 25.16 -2.56 -8.35
N THR A 169 24.80 -1.29 -8.11
CA THR A 169 25.71 -0.30 -7.51
C THR A 169 25.60 -0.25 -5.98
N GLY A 170 24.55 -0.85 -5.37
CA GLY A 170 24.28 -0.76 -3.94
C GLY A 170 23.84 0.63 -3.45
N LYS A 171 23.80 1.64 -4.32
CA LYS A 171 23.38 3.01 -3.97
C LYS A 171 21.93 3.02 -3.47
N LYS A 172 21.67 3.76 -2.39
CA LYS A 172 20.28 4.00 -1.93
C LYS A 172 19.53 4.81 -3.00
N MET A 173 18.40 4.30 -3.40
CA MET A 173 17.45 4.93 -4.31
C MET A 173 16.18 5.24 -3.54
N GLU A 174 15.66 6.46 -3.70
CA GLU A 174 14.40 6.87 -3.09
C GLU A 174 13.61 7.68 -4.11
N PHE A 175 12.33 7.37 -4.21
CA PHE A 175 11.39 8.02 -5.11
C PHE A 175 10.15 8.42 -4.32
N THR A 176 9.66 9.64 -4.56
CA THR A 176 8.51 10.20 -3.84
C THR A 176 7.58 10.88 -4.84
N LEU A 177 6.28 10.70 -4.65
CA LEU A 177 5.23 11.46 -5.34
C LEU A 177 4.65 12.51 -4.39
N PRO A 178 4.11 13.61 -4.91
CA PRO A 178 3.31 14.53 -4.11
C PRO A 178 2.03 13.85 -3.62
N VAL A 179 1.39 14.45 -2.63
CA VAL A 179 0.02 14.07 -2.21
C VAL A 179 -0.91 14.21 -3.43
N PRO A 180 -1.73 13.20 -3.75
CA PRO A 180 -2.69 13.35 -4.84
C PRO A 180 -3.64 14.53 -4.62
N GLU A 181 -3.89 15.31 -5.68
CA GLU A 181 -4.72 16.53 -5.61
C GLU A 181 -6.16 16.26 -5.14
N GLU A 182 -6.67 15.07 -5.40
CA GLU A 182 -8.00 14.64 -4.98
C GLU A 182 -8.12 14.31 -3.48
N TYR A 183 -7.02 14.35 -2.72
CA TYR A 183 -7.07 14.06 -1.29
C TYR A 183 -7.51 15.30 -0.52
N PRO A 184 -8.57 15.21 0.31
CA PRO A 184 -8.98 16.32 1.15
C PRO A 184 -7.89 16.64 2.20
N LEU A 185 -7.47 17.90 2.25
CA LEU A 185 -6.50 18.42 3.21
C LEU A 185 -7.12 19.59 3.95
N SER A 186 -6.95 19.64 5.25
CA SER A 186 -7.53 20.69 6.09
C SER A 186 -6.88 22.06 5.89
N SER A 187 -5.63 22.11 5.45
CA SER A 187 -4.83 23.34 5.42
C SER A 187 -4.53 23.90 4.04
N GLY A 188 -4.84 23.21 2.97
CA GLY A 188 -4.43 23.62 1.62
C GLY A 188 -2.92 23.77 1.43
N LYS A 189 -2.12 23.41 2.43
CA LYS A 189 -0.66 23.45 2.38
C LYS A 189 -0.14 22.09 1.91
N VAL A 190 0.43 22.09 0.71
CA VAL A 190 1.32 21.03 0.28
C VAL A 190 2.51 21.04 1.25
N LEU A 191 2.67 19.96 2.01
CA LEU A 191 3.87 19.73 2.82
C LEU A 191 5.04 19.33 1.95
#